data_a26dcaafade22d799f5fcc29097330d7
#
_entry.id   a26dcaafade22d799f5fcc29097330d7
#
_cell.length_a   1.000
_cell.length_b   1.000
_cell.length_c   1.000
_cell.angle_alpha   90.00
_cell.angle_beta   90.00
_cell.angle_gamma   90.00
#
_symmetry.space_group_name_H-M   'P 1'
#
loop_
_entity.id
_entity.type
_entity.pdbx_description
1 polymer ?
#
loop_
_entity_poly.entity_id
_entity_poly.type
_entity_poly.pdbx_seq_one_letter_code
_entity_poly.pdbx_strand_id
1 'polypeptide(L)'
;MLLKNENQIIRVLKTQGDKALVIDCIKRTMPKWVDDDFLSNYVDCGEDEMYERTDFLFDRELTPKEERIAQERFTMISGVLPFIGNEQKRSQMIDFLAEHQSKQTIRKYLCLYLVYQEVAALAPPPKGEKELTQNEKNMRWA
;
A
#
# COMPACT_ATOMS: atom_id res chain seq x y z
N MET A 1 -2.44 -5.52 -12.65
CA MET A 1 -1.68 -4.91 -13.76
C MET A 1 -0.89 -3.73 -13.25
N LEU A 2 0.39 -3.68 -13.60
CA LEU A 2 1.27 -2.57 -13.25
C LEU A 2 1.61 -1.77 -14.48
N LEU A 3 1.62 -0.47 -14.34
CA LEU A 3 1.95 0.49 -15.40
C LEU A 3 2.99 1.46 -14.88
N LYS A 4 3.82 1.99 -15.77
CA LYS A 4 4.87 2.93 -15.38
C LYS A 4 5.03 4.07 -16.37
N ASN A 5 5.59 5.17 -15.86
CA ASN A 5 6.20 6.22 -16.66
C ASN A 5 7.57 6.54 -16.03
N GLU A 6 8.21 7.65 -16.42
CA GLU A 6 9.55 7.97 -15.92
C GLU A 6 9.63 8.07 -14.40
N ASN A 7 8.59 8.58 -13.75
CA ASN A 7 8.63 8.95 -12.33
C ASN A 7 7.69 8.13 -11.45
N GLN A 8 6.80 7.35 -12.06
CA GLN A 8 5.75 6.69 -11.31
C GLN A 8 5.58 5.23 -11.73
N ILE A 9 5.17 4.43 -10.76
CA ILE A 9 4.63 3.09 -11.03
C ILE A 9 3.26 3.07 -10.37
N ILE A 10 2.24 2.66 -11.12
CA ILE A 10 0.89 2.53 -10.59
C ILE A 10 0.41 1.10 -10.76
N ARG A 11 -0.38 0.64 -9.78
CA ARG A 11 -1.08 -0.63 -9.88
C ARG A 11 -2.55 -0.37 -10.13
N VAL A 12 -3.10 -1.02 -11.14
CA VAL A 12 -4.54 -0.97 -11.41
C VAL A 12 -5.21 -1.98 -10.48
N LEU A 13 -6.04 -1.48 -9.57
CA LEU A 13 -6.72 -2.31 -8.57
C LEU A 13 -8.03 -2.89 -9.10
N LYS A 14 -8.77 -2.10 -9.84
CA LYS A 14 -9.99 -2.56 -10.51
C LYS A 14 -10.39 -1.58 -11.61
N THR A 15 -11.27 -2.04 -12.50
CA THR A 15 -11.77 -1.21 -13.59
C THR A 15 -13.29 -1.14 -13.53
N GLN A 16 -13.84 -0.02 -14.01
CA GLN A 16 -15.28 0.17 -14.11
C GLN A 16 -15.55 1.06 -15.33
N GLY A 17 -16.05 0.45 -16.41
CA GLY A 17 -16.23 1.16 -17.67
C GLY A 17 -14.89 1.64 -18.22
N ASP A 18 -14.81 2.94 -18.50
CA ASP A 18 -13.59 3.58 -19.01
C ASP A 18 -12.70 4.11 -17.89
N LYS A 19 -12.98 3.77 -16.64
CA LYS A 19 -12.24 4.24 -15.48
C LYS A 19 -11.52 3.10 -14.80
N ALA A 20 -10.39 3.42 -14.17
CA ALA A 20 -9.59 2.48 -13.40
C ALA A 20 -9.25 3.06 -12.05
N LEU A 21 -9.32 2.23 -11.01
CA LEU A 21 -8.86 2.59 -9.68
C LEU A 21 -7.39 2.23 -9.58
N VAL A 22 -6.53 3.21 -9.31
CA VAL A 22 -5.08 3.02 -9.29
C VAL A 22 -4.47 3.51 -7.98
N ILE A 23 -3.34 2.90 -7.63
CA ILE A 23 -2.54 3.34 -6.48
C ILE A 23 -1.11 3.59 -6.96
N ASP A 24 -0.51 4.69 -6.48
CA ASP A 24 0.89 5.00 -6.73
C ASP A 24 1.76 4.10 -5.85
N CYS A 25 2.54 3.22 -6.47
CA CYS A 25 3.36 2.25 -5.74
C CYS A 25 4.57 2.87 -5.06
N ILE A 26 5.04 4.00 -5.57
CA ILE A 26 6.23 4.68 -5.03
C ILE A 26 5.84 5.60 -3.88
N LYS A 27 4.87 6.48 -4.09
CA LYS A 27 4.41 7.41 -3.06
C LYS A 27 3.48 6.77 -2.04
N ARG A 28 2.81 5.69 -2.43
CA ARG A 28 1.85 4.97 -1.57
C ARG A 28 0.76 5.89 -1.04
N THR A 29 0.21 6.71 -1.92
CA THR A 29 -0.95 7.55 -1.62
C THR A 29 -2.23 6.74 -1.80
N MET A 30 -3.33 7.21 -1.21
CA MET A 30 -4.61 6.49 -1.28
C MET A 30 -5.08 6.36 -2.74
N PRO A 31 -5.76 5.25 -3.07
CA PRO A 31 -6.20 5.01 -4.45
C PRO A 31 -7.13 6.07 -4.97
N LYS A 32 -7.09 6.28 -6.29
CA LYS A 32 -7.99 7.21 -6.98
C LYS A 32 -8.45 6.63 -8.30
N TRP A 33 -9.62 7.08 -8.75
CA TRP A 33 -10.13 6.74 -10.06
C TRP A 33 -9.52 7.65 -11.12
N VAL A 34 -9.08 7.04 -12.22
CA VAL A 34 -8.53 7.76 -13.37
C VAL A 34 -9.20 7.24 -14.64
N ASP A 35 -9.11 8.02 -15.73
CA ASP A 35 -9.68 7.63 -17.01
C ASP A 35 -8.62 7.06 -17.97
N ASP A 36 -9.06 6.66 -19.16
CA ASP A 36 -8.16 6.09 -20.16
C ASP A 36 -7.12 7.10 -20.64
N ASP A 37 -7.46 8.38 -20.70
CA ASP A 37 -6.52 9.42 -21.12
C ASP A 37 -5.34 9.50 -20.16
N PHE A 38 -5.62 9.42 -18.87
CA PHE A 38 -4.56 9.37 -17.86
C PHE A 38 -3.63 8.19 -18.09
N LEU A 39 -4.20 7.02 -18.35
CA LEU A 39 -3.44 5.78 -18.52
C LEU A 39 -2.66 5.72 -19.83
N SER A 40 -3.05 6.51 -20.83
CA SER A 40 -2.41 6.48 -22.15
C SER A 40 -0.94 6.90 -22.13
N ASN A 41 -0.52 7.59 -21.08
CA ASN A 41 0.86 8.03 -20.90
C ASN A 41 1.74 7.00 -20.17
N TYR A 42 1.19 5.83 -19.86
CA TYR A 42 1.90 4.79 -19.12
C TYR A 42 2.12 3.58 -20.01
N VAL A 43 3.17 2.80 -19.70
CA VAL A 43 3.48 1.55 -20.38
C VAL A 43 3.51 0.42 -19.35
N ASP A 44 3.48 -0.82 -19.82
CA ASP A 44 3.50 -1.99 -18.95
C ASP A 44 4.76 -2.00 -18.08
N CYS A 45 4.59 -2.44 -16.83
CA CYS A 45 5.68 -2.57 -15.87
C CYS A 45 5.67 -3.98 -15.28
N GLY A 46 6.87 -4.55 -15.09
CA GLY A 46 7.00 -5.84 -14.44
C GLY A 46 6.95 -5.73 -12.92
N GLU A 47 6.52 -6.81 -12.27
CA GLU A 47 6.52 -6.88 -10.81
C GLU A 47 7.93 -6.71 -10.25
N ASP A 48 8.93 -7.33 -10.87
CA ASP A 48 10.34 -7.24 -10.43
C ASP A 48 10.84 -5.81 -10.43
N GLU A 49 10.51 -5.04 -11.46
CA GLU A 49 10.91 -3.64 -11.55
C GLU A 49 10.25 -2.83 -10.44
N MET A 50 8.99 -3.12 -10.13
CA MET A 50 8.28 -2.42 -9.07
C MET A 50 8.92 -2.69 -7.71
N TYR A 51 9.25 -3.94 -7.39
CA TYR A 51 9.92 -4.28 -6.14
C TYR A 51 11.30 -3.63 -6.04
N GLU A 52 12.05 -3.63 -7.13
CA GLU A 52 13.39 -3.01 -7.17
C GLU A 52 13.31 -1.50 -6.92
N ARG A 53 12.39 -0.82 -7.61
CA ARG A 53 12.26 0.63 -7.49
C ARG A 53 11.68 1.10 -6.16
N THR A 54 10.98 0.23 -5.44
CA THR A 54 10.40 0.56 -4.13
C THR A 54 11.27 0.08 -2.98
N ASP A 55 12.40 -0.56 -3.26
CA ASP A 55 13.34 -1.09 -2.24
C ASP A 55 12.65 -2.03 -1.24
N PHE A 56 11.67 -2.79 -1.70
CA PHE A 56 10.94 -3.67 -0.82
C PHE A 56 11.60 -5.06 -0.74
N LEU A 57 11.98 -5.46 0.47
CA LEU A 57 12.62 -6.75 0.73
C LEU A 57 11.54 -7.82 0.92
N PHE A 58 11.11 -8.42 -0.18
CA PHE A 58 10.02 -9.39 -0.15
C PHE A 58 10.49 -10.81 0.17
N ASP A 59 11.74 -11.13 -0.15
CA ASP A 59 12.25 -12.49 -0.07
C ASP A 59 12.68 -12.94 1.32
N ARG A 60 12.55 -12.09 2.34
CA ARG A 60 12.96 -12.49 3.68
C ARG A 60 11.98 -13.49 4.28
N GLU A 61 12.53 -14.42 5.03
CA GLU A 61 11.74 -15.39 5.77
C GLU A 61 11.20 -14.75 7.05
N LEU A 62 9.89 -14.84 7.27
CA LEU A 62 9.25 -14.27 8.43
C LEU A 62 9.25 -15.28 9.58
N THR A 63 9.49 -14.80 10.80
CA THR A 63 9.29 -15.60 12.00
C THR A 63 7.78 -15.80 12.23
N PRO A 64 7.37 -16.82 13.01
CA PRO A 64 5.96 -16.99 13.34
C PRO A 64 5.34 -15.75 13.98
N LYS A 65 6.10 -15.03 14.80
CA LYS A 65 5.63 -13.79 15.40
C LYS A 65 5.37 -12.72 14.36
N GLU A 66 6.27 -12.56 13.39
CA GLU A 66 6.14 -11.59 12.31
C GLU A 66 4.95 -11.92 11.42
N GLU A 67 4.75 -13.21 11.11
CA GLU A 67 3.58 -13.64 10.33
C GLU A 67 2.28 -13.32 11.05
N ARG A 68 2.22 -13.53 12.35
CA ARG A 68 1.04 -13.22 13.15
C ARG A 68 0.74 -11.73 13.15
N ILE A 69 1.76 -10.91 13.30
CA ILE A 69 1.60 -9.46 13.26
C ILE A 69 1.07 -9.01 11.89
N ALA A 70 1.64 -9.56 10.82
CA ALA A 70 1.17 -9.25 9.46
C ALA A 70 -0.30 -9.63 9.29
N GLN A 71 -0.70 -10.81 9.79
CA GLN A 71 -2.08 -11.27 9.70
C GLN A 71 -3.02 -10.40 10.51
N GLU A 72 -2.62 -9.95 11.69
CA GLU A 72 -3.41 -9.04 12.52
C GLU A 72 -3.64 -7.70 11.82
N ARG A 73 -2.59 -7.17 11.20
CA ARG A 73 -2.67 -5.93 10.43
C ARG A 73 -3.58 -6.09 9.22
N PHE A 74 -3.49 -7.21 8.53
CA PHE A 74 -4.37 -7.50 7.41
C PHE A 74 -5.83 -7.61 7.86
N THR A 75 -6.08 -8.32 8.95
CA THR A 75 -7.45 -8.45 9.49
C THR A 75 -8.05 -7.08 9.79
N MET A 76 -7.25 -6.19 10.35
CA MET A 76 -7.70 -4.83 10.65
C MET A 76 -8.13 -4.08 9.39
N ILE A 77 -7.35 -4.13 8.31
CA ILE A 77 -7.67 -3.39 7.09
C ILE A 77 -8.67 -4.12 6.19
N SER A 78 -8.92 -5.40 6.43
CA SER A 78 -9.76 -6.20 5.54
C SER A 78 -11.19 -5.64 5.43
N GLY A 79 -11.68 -4.99 6.47
CA GLY A 79 -13.01 -4.36 6.44
C GLY A 79 -13.11 -3.16 5.50
N VAL A 80 -11.97 -2.56 5.14
CA VAL A 80 -11.93 -1.42 4.22
C VAL A 80 -11.88 -1.89 2.77
N LEU A 81 -11.31 -3.06 2.50
CA LEU A 81 -11.05 -3.53 1.13
C LEU A 81 -12.29 -3.59 0.25
N PRO A 82 -13.47 -4.05 0.72
CA PRO A 82 -14.67 -4.05 -0.13
C PRO A 82 -15.09 -2.66 -0.60
N PHE A 83 -14.69 -1.62 0.13
CA PHE A 83 -15.09 -0.25 -0.16
C PHE A 83 -13.97 0.58 -0.77
N ILE A 84 -12.91 -0.06 -1.24
CA ILE A 84 -11.71 0.65 -1.68
C ILE A 84 -12.00 1.62 -2.83
N GLY A 85 -12.96 1.31 -3.68
CA GLY A 85 -13.36 2.16 -4.79
C GLY A 85 -14.44 3.18 -4.46
N ASN A 86 -14.92 3.23 -3.22
CA ASN A 86 -15.93 4.18 -2.77
C ASN A 86 -15.31 5.07 -1.69
N GLU A 87 -14.89 6.26 -2.09
CA GLU A 87 -14.14 7.16 -1.20
C GLU A 87 -14.89 7.47 0.09
N GLN A 88 -16.19 7.70 0.01
CA GLN A 88 -16.99 8.04 1.19
C GLN A 88 -17.07 6.87 2.17
N LYS A 89 -17.41 5.67 1.68
CA LYS A 89 -17.51 4.48 2.53
C LYS A 89 -16.14 4.07 3.06
N ARG A 90 -15.11 4.20 2.24
CA ARG A 90 -13.74 3.93 2.64
C ARG A 90 -13.33 4.82 3.81
N SER A 91 -13.61 6.11 3.73
CA SER A 91 -13.33 7.06 4.80
C SER A 91 -14.11 6.74 6.07
N GLN A 92 -15.38 6.36 5.94
CA GLN A 92 -16.20 5.97 7.08
C GLN A 92 -15.63 4.74 7.81
N MET A 93 -15.17 3.75 7.04
CA MET A 93 -14.57 2.55 7.63
C MET A 93 -13.25 2.86 8.32
N ILE A 94 -12.45 3.74 7.73
CA ILE A 94 -11.20 4.17 8.36
C ILE A 94 -11.49 4.94 9.66
N ASP A 95 -12.49 5.82 9.67
CA ASP A 95 -12.90 6.54 10.87
C ASP A 95 -13.35 5.57 11.98
N PHE A 96 -14.09 4.54 11.62
CA PHE A 96 -14.51 3.52 12.57
C PHE A 96 -13.32 2.80 13.20
N LEU A 97 -12.34 2.41 12.39
CA LEU A 97 -11.13 1.73 12.87
C LEU A 97 -10.23 2.67 13.69
N ALA A 98 -10.36 3.97 13.49
CA ALA A 98 -9.53 4.96 14.17
C ALA A 98 -9.81 5.06 15.68
N GLU A 99 -10.85 4.40 16.17
CA GLU A 99 -11.09 4.28 17.61
C GLU A 99 -9.99 3.48 18.29
N HIS A 100 -9.32 2.56 17.57
CA HIS A 100 -8.32 1.65 18.11
C HIS A 100 -6.92 1.86 17.55
N GLN A 101 -6.80 2.62 16.45
CA GLN A 101 -5.53 2.82 15.79
C GLN A 101 -5.58 4.14 15.02
N SER A 102 -4.46 4.83 14.86
CA SER A 102 -4.46 6.12 14.15
C SER A 102 -4.84 5.93 12.67
N LYS A 103 -5.53 6.93 12.12
CA LYS A 103 -5.89 6.93 10.69
C LYS A 103 -4.65 6.79 9.80
N GLN A 104 -3.57 7.44 10.19
CA GLN A 104 -2.32 7.41 9.44
C GLN A 104 -1.76 6.00 9.37
N THR A 105 -1.79 5.26 10.48
CA THR A 105 -1.33 3.88 10.53
C THR A 105 -2.23 2.97 9.69
N ILE A 106 -3.54 3.15 9.77
CA ILE A 106 -4.49 2.37 8.98
C ILE A 106 -4.24 2.59 7.48
N ARG A 107 -4.08 3.84 7.06
CA ARG A 107 -3.79 4.17 5.67
C ARG A 107 -2.46 3.59 5.21
N LYS A 108 -1.44 3.62 6.07
CA LYS A 108 -0.14 3.04 5.77
C LYS A 108 -0.25 1.55 5.45
N TYR A 109 -0.91 0.79 6.31
CA TYR A 109 -1.07 -0.65 6.10
C TYR A 109 -1.95 -0.94 4.88
N LEU A 110 -3.02 -0.19 4.71
CA LEU A 110 -3.89 -0.34 3.56
C LEU A 110 -3.13 -0.13 2.26
N CYS A 111 -2.35 0.95 2.16
CA CYS A 111 -1.57 1.25 0.96
C CYS A 111 -0.48 0.21 0.72
N LEU A 112 0.20 -0.27 1.76
CA LEU A 112 1.19 -1.33 1.61
C LEU A 112 0.58 -2.59 1.01
N TYR A 113 -0.57 -3.01 1.54
CA TYR A 113 -1.24 -4.19 1.00
C TYR A 113 -1.69 -3.98 -0.44
N LEU A 114 -2.25 -2.81 -0.76
CA LEU A 114 -2.74 -2.53 -2.11
C LEU A 114 -1.61 -2.48 -3.14
N VAL A 115 -0.44 -1.96 -2.74
CA VAL A 115 0.72 -1.90 -3.63
C VAL A 115 1.28 -3.28 -3.91
N TYR A 116 1.50 -4.08 -2.88
CA TYR A 116 2.22 -5.36 -3.01
C TYR A 116 1.30 -6.57 -3.14
N GLN A 117 0.03 -6.46 -2.75
CA GLN A 117 -0.99 -7.51 -2.83
C GLN A 117 -0.61 -8.78 -2.06
N GLU A 118 0.16 -8.61 -0.98
CA GLU A 118 0.64 -9.72 -0.15
C GLU A 118 0.52 -9.37 1.33
N VAL A 119 -0.01 -10.29 2.12
CA VAL A 119 -0.11 -10.10 3.57
C VAL A 119 1.27 -9.90 4.20
N ALA A 120 2.28 -10.59 3.68
CA ALA A 120 3.66 -10.47 4.17
C ALA A 120 4.21 -9.05 4.11
N ALA A 121 3.67 -8.21 3.22
CA ALA A 121 4.08 -6.80 3.15
C ALA A 121 3.72 -6.02 4.42
N LEU A 122 2.82 -6.53 5.24
CA LEU A 122 2.38 -5.90 6.48
C LEU A 122 3.21 -6.31 7.68
N ALA A 123 4.18 -7.20 7.50
CA ALA A 123 5.06 -7.62 8.59
C ALA A 123 5.93 -6.45 9.07
N PRO A 124 6.35 -6.47 10.34
CA PRO A 124 7.28 -5.46 10.82
C PRO A 124 8.63 -5.55 10.11
N PRO A 125 9.45 -4.49 10.15
CA PRO A 125 10.77 -4.50 9.51
C PRO A 125 11.65 -5.66 10.00
N PRO A 126 12.68 -6.05 9.25
CA PRO A 126 13.60 -7.10 9.67
C PRO A 126 14.17 -6.85 11.05
N LYS A 127 14.51 -7.95 11.76
CA LYS A 127 15.11 -7.88 13.09
C LYS A 127 16.38 -7.05 13.03
N GLY A 128 16.49 -6.08 13.94
CA GLY A 128 17.59 -5.13 13.95
C GLY A 128 17.25 -3.78 13.34
N GLU A 129 16.15 -3.70 12.58
CA GLU A 129 15.61 -2.45 12.08
C GLU A 129 14.27 -2.23 12.75
N LYS A 130 13.98 -1.00 13.12
CA LYS A 130 12.72 -0.65 13.76
C LYS A 130 11.84 0.13 12.80
N GLU A 131 10.51 -0.03 12.94
CA GLU A 131 9.59 0.91 12.32
C GLU A 131 9.79 2.24 12.99
N LEU A 132 10.19 3.26 12.23
CA LEU A 132 10.47 4.58 12.77
C LEU A 132 9.31 5.52 12.51
N THR A 133 9.01 6.35 13.52
CA THR A 133 8.15 7.51 13.31
C THR A 133 8.89 8.52 12.43
N GLN A 134 8.17 9.48 11.89
CA GLN A 134 8.82 10.50 11.07
C GLN A 134 9.89 11.26 11.86
N ASN A 135 9.63 11.56 13.12
CA ASN A 135 10.60 12.24 13.98
C ASN A 135 11.84 11.40 14.21
N GLU A 136 11.67 10.12 14.48
CA GLU A 136 12.79 9.21 14.68
C GLU A 136 13.66 9.11 13.43
N LYS A 137 13.04 9.05 12.24
CA LYS A 137 13.76 9.06 10.98
C LYS A 137 14.57 10.34 10.81
N ASN A 138 13.98 11.48 11.12
CA ASN A 138 14.66 12.77 11.01
C ASN A 138 15.84 12.86 11.97
N MET A 139 15.68 12.41 13.19
CA MET A 139 16.75 12.39 14.18
C MET A 139 17.88 11.44 13.77
N ARG A 140 17.54 10.31 13.18
CA ARG A 140 18.51 9.29 12.76
C ARG A 140 19.40 9.79 11.63
N TRP A 141 18.85 10.59 10.73
CA TRP A 141 19.56 11.06 9.54
C TRP A 141 20.07 12.50 9.67
N ALA A 142 19.79 13.17 10.75
CA ALA A 142 20.20 14.55 11.00
C ALA A 142 21.70 14.65 11.36
#